data_53be77f3bf2b44183c75f6f79ce901f4
#
_entry.id   53be77f3bf2b44183c75f6f79ce901f4
#
_cell.length_a   1.000
_cell.length_b   1.000
_cell.length_c   1.000
_cell.angle_alpha   90.00
_cell.angle_beta   90.00
_cell.angle_gamma   90.00
#
_symmetry.space_group_name_H-M   'P 1'
#
loop_
_entity.id
_entity.type
_entity.pdbx_description
1 polymer ?
#
loop_
_entity_poly.entity_id
_entity_poly.type
_entity_poly.pdbx_seq_one_letter_code
_entity_poly.pdbx_strand_id
1 'polypeptide(L)'
;MSCSQTLGGIPSDCSTSRGGILEAWIGNHADVASKELTDDIITKITLAEGAAKLQHYSFKRGTGSMTSTLNTDAANGVRFVATELALVFARMDTAKRVEMDKLSGGDLVAIVKDANGKYWYLGYDEPVTATAGTGQTGTANTDGNNYQITLTDNSDTYPHEVSAEALADIVD
;
A
#
# COMPACT_ATOMS: atom_id res chain seq x y z
N MET A 1 -11.30 -14.00 27.01
CA MET A 1 -12.68 -13.85 26.49
C MET A 1 -12.71 -14.33 25.04
N SER A 2 -13.59 -15.24 24.72
CA SER A 2 -13.81 -15.64 23.33
C SER A 2 -14.86 -14.68 22.74
N CYS A 3 -14.44 -13.81 21.82
CA CYS A 3 -15.38 -12.97 21.08
C CYS A 3 -15.97 -13.80 19.94
N SER A 4 -17.27 -14.11 20.03
CA SER A 4 -17.98 -14.79 18.95
C SER A 4 -18.25 -13.84 17.80
N GLN A 5 -17.92 -14.27 16.59
CA GLN A 5 -18.22 -13.53 15.34
C GLN A 5 -19.17 -14.36 14.47
N THR A 6 -20.05 -13.68 13.75
CA THR A 6 -20.93 -14.33 12.76
C THR A 6 -20.15 -14.49 11.46
N LEU A 7 -19.94 -15.74 11.02
CA LEU A 7 -19.23 -16.05 9.79
C LEU A 7 -20.21 -16.18 8.62
N GLY A 8 -19.90 -15.51 7.51
CA GLY A 8 -20.73 -15.51 6.29
C GLY A 8 -20.31 -16.53 5.22
N GLY A 9 -19.17 -17.20 5.42
CA GLY A 9 -18.58 -18.07 4.40
C GLY A 9 -17.92 -17.31 3.24
N ILE A 10 -17.08 -18.02 2.49
CA ILE A 10 -16.44 -17.50 1.27
C ILE A 10 -16.79 -18.46 0.14
N PRO A 11 -17.64 -18.05 -0.81
CA PRO A 11 -17.98 -18.90 -1.95
C PRO A 11 -16.79 -19.02 -2.89
N SER A 12 -16.66 -20.18 -3.55
CA SER A 12 -15.73 -20.37 -4.66
C SER A 12 -16.31 -19.72 -5.91
N ASP A 13 -15.50 -18.95 -6.63
CA ASP A 13 -15.88 -18.42 -7.93
C ASP A 13 -14.99 -19.03 -9.04
N CYS A 14 -15.42 -18.89 -10.28
CA CYS A 14 -14.72 -19.40 -11.47
C CYS A 14 -13.88 -18.32 -12.16
N SER A 15 -13.73 -17.14 -11.55
CA SER A 15 -12.95 -16.06 -12.15
C SER A 15 -11.45 -16.36 -12.10
N THR A 16 -10.74 -15.95 -13.15
CA THR A 16 -9.29 -16.04 -13.20
C THR A 16 -8.66 -14.92 -12.39
N SER A 17 -7.59 -15.24 -11.66
CA SER A 17 -6.81 -14.27 -10.90
C SER A 17 -5.39 -14.14 -11.41
N ARG A 18 -4.84 -12.92 -11.40
CA ARG A 18 -3.45 -12.64 -11.74
C ARG A 18 -2.76 -11.98 -10.55
N GLY A 19 -1.50 -12.35 -10.31
CA GLY A 19 -0.69 -11.76 -9.25
C GLY A 19 -0.02 -10.45 -9.65
N GLY A 20 0.41 -9.71 -8.62
CA GLY A 20 1.16 -8.47 -8.74
C GLY A 20 0.32 -7.20 -8.63
N ILE A 21 1.00 -6.08 -8.52
CA ILE A 21 0.39 -4.75 -8.55
C ILE A 21 0.83 -4.01 -9.81
N LEU A 22 -0.06 -3.15 -10.33
CA LEU A 22 0.15 -2.42 -11.57
C LEU A 22 0.52 -0.96 -11.33
N GLU A 23 -0.10 -0.34 -10.34
CA GLU A 23 0.04 1.09 -10.05
C GLU A 23 0.06 1.32 -8.54
N ALA A 24 0.72 2.39 -8.12
CA ALA A 24 0.77 2.82 -6.74
C ALA A 24 0.69 4.35 -6.65
N TRP A 25 -0.09 4.82 -5.69
CA TRP A 25 -0.20 6.24 -5.33
C TRP A 25 0.17 6.38 -3.86
N ILE A 26 1.04 7.32 -3.56
CA ILE A 26 1.55 7.54 -2.21
C ILE A 26 1.40 9.01 -1.86
N GLY A 27 1.03 9.30 -0.66
CA GLY A 27 0.93 10.65 -0.11
C GLY A 27 1.22 10.66 1.38
N ASN A 28 1.10 11.83 2.00
CA ASN A 28 1.27 11.94 3.46
C ASN A 28 0.00 11.47 4.18
N HIS A 29 0.19 10.73 5.24
CA HIS A 29 -0.93 10.26 6.07
C HIS A 29 -1.73 11.43 6.68
N ALA A 30 -1.05 12.49 7.10
CA ALA A 30 -1.66 13.69 7.68
C ALA A 30 -2.56 14.47 6.69
N ASP A 31 -2.38 14.27 5.38
CA ASP A 31 -3.17 14.93 4.34
C ASP A 31 -4.56 14.30 4.16
N VAL A 32 -4.81 13.13 4.73
CA VAL A 32 -6.12 12.48 4.70
C VAL A 32 -6.94 12.89 5.92
N ALA A 33 -8.00 13.67 5.70
CA ALA A 33 -8.86 14.15 6.78
C ALA A 33 -9.89 13.10 7.22
N SER A 34 -10.54 12.41 6.28
CA SER A 34 -11.55 11.39 6.58
C SER A 34 -11.71 10.36 5.47
N LYS A 35 -12.25 9.22 5.87
CA LYS A 35 -12.59 8.09 4.99
C LYS A 35 -14.00 7.62 5.31
N GLU A 36 -14.81 7.41 4.28
CA GLU A 36 -16.18 6.90 4.42
C GLU A 36 -16.24 5.51 3.81
N LEU A 37 -16.78 4.55 4.59
CA LEU A 37 -16.97 3.16 4.15
C LEU A 37 -18.45 2.88 3.88
N THR A 38 -18.67 2.12 2.83
CA THR A 38 -19.97 1.50 2.53
C THR A 38 -19.70 0.04 2.19
N ASP A 39 -20.31 -0.89 2.94
CA ASP A 39 -20.09 -2.34 2.78
C ASP A 39 -18.60 -2.74 2.80
N ASP A 40 -17.84 -2.20 3.76
CA ASP A 40 -16.39 -2.39 3.93
C ASP A 40 -15.50 -1.89 2.76
N ILE A 41 -16.07 -1.17 1.81
CA ILE A 41 -15.34 -0.50 0.72
C ILE A 41 -15.23 0.98 1.04
N ILE A 42 -14.06 1.56 0.87
CA ILE A 42 -13.87 3.01 0.98
C ILE A 42 -14.45 3.67 -0.26
N THR A 43 -15.59 4.36 -0.07
CA THR A 43 -16.34 5.00 -1.16
C THR A 43 -16.02 6.48 -1.31
N LYS A 44 -15.41 7.09 -0.30
CA LYS A 44 -14.98 8.48 -0.33
C LYS A 44 -13.79 8.71 0.59
N ILE A 45 -12.83 9.47 0.10
CA ILE A 45 -11.68 9.93 0.86
C ILE A 45 -11.66 11.46 0.76
N THR A 46 -11.58 12.14 1.90
CA THR A 46 -11.51 13.60 1.95
C THR A 46 -10.11 14.01 2.38
N LEU A 47 -9.45 14.82 1.58
CA LEU A 47 -8.18 15.42 1.94
C LEU A 47 -8.38 16.64 2.83
N ALA A 48 -7.39 16.95 3.66
CA ALA A 48 -7.37 18.17 4.47
C ALA A 48 -7.32 19.41 3.58
N GLU A 49 -7.82 20.54 4.08
CA GLU A 49 -7.80 21.79 3.33
C GLU A 49 -6.37 22.20 2.98
N GLY A 50 -6.09 22.44 1.70
CA GLY A 50 -4.77 22.78 1.19
C GLY A 50 -3.79 21.62 1.09
N ALA A 51 -4.21 20.40 1.39
CA ALA A 51 -3.36 19.22 1.28
C ALA A 51 -3.03 18.86 -0.19
N ALA A 52 -1.84 18.31 -0.40
CA ALA A 52 -1.46 17.79 -1.70
C ALA A 52 -2.19 16.48 -2.00
N LYS A 53 -2.50 16.26 -3.27
CA LYS A 53 -3.04 14.99 -3.75
C LYS A 53 -1.99 13.89 -3.70
N LEU A 54 -2.44 12.63 -3.69
CA LEU A 54 -1.54 11.49 -3.77
C LEU A 54 -0.83 11.48 -5.12
N GLN A 55 0.47 11.20 -5.08
CA GLN A 55 1.31 11.17 -6.27
C GLN A 55 1.44 9.76 -6.82
N HIS A 56 1.40 9.64 -8.14
CA HIS A 56 1.60 8.36 -8.82
C HIS A 56 3.08 7.97 -8.86
N TYR A 57 3.39 6.76 -8.39
CA TYR A 57 4.74 6.20 -8.41
C TYR A 57 4.83 5.08 -9.45
N SER A 58 5.53 5.36 -10.53
CA SER A 58 5.81 4.37 -11.57
C SER A 58 6.98 3.49 -11.18
N PHE A 59 6.73 2.20 -11.03
CA PHE A 59 7.75 1.20 -10.70
C PHE A 59 7.94 0.21 -11.85
N LYS A 60 9.01 -0.59 -11.78
CA LYS A 60 9.32 -1.59 -12.81
C LYS A 60 8.20 -2.63 -12.89
N ARG A 61 7.66 -2.83 -14.08
CA ARG A 61 6.60 -3.81 -14.32
C ARG A 61 7.00 -5.21 -13.85
N GLY A 62 6.09 -5.88 -13.17
CA GLY A 62 6.30 -7.25 -12.68
C GLY A 62 7.19 -7.35 -11.43
N THR A 63 7.45 -6.23 -10.74
CA THR A 63 8.29 -6.22 -9.53
C THR A 63 7.56 -5.72 -8.28
N GLY A 64 6.42 -5.06 -8.45
CA GLY A 64 5.61 -4.60 -7.32
C GLY A 64 4.84 -5.75 -6.68
N SER A 65 4.82 -5.78 -5.36
CA SER A 65 4.05 -6.76 -4.59
C SER A 65 3.48 -6.18 -3.32
N MET A 66 2.34 -6.68 -2.91
CA MET A 66 1.72 -6.39 -1.62
C MET A 66 1.40 -7.72 -0.92
N THR A 67 1.83 -7.85 0.33
CA THR A 67 1.61 -9.06 1.13
C THR A 67 1.13 -8.67 2.51
N SER A 68 -0.01 -9.21 2.92
CA SER A 68 -0.58 -9.00 4.26
C SER A 68 -0.44 -10.25 5.09
N THR A 69 0.16 -10.12 6.27
CA THR A 69 0.41 -11.21 7.21
C THR A 69 -0.29 -10.96 8.53
N LEU A 70 -1.13 -11.89 8.94
CA LEU A 70 -1.75 -11.86 10.27
C LEU A 70 -0.72 -12.27 11.33
N ASN A 71 -0.52 -11.40 12.32
CA ASN A 71 0.32 -11.65 13.48
C ASN A 71 -0.56 -11.79 14.72
N THR A 72 -0.38 -12.87 15.47
CA THR A 72 -1.14 -13.14 16.70
C THR A 72 -0.21 -13.61 17.81
N ASP A 73 -0.42 -13.09 19.01
CA ASP A 73 0.19 -13.59 20.24
C ASP A 73 -0.90 -13.68 21.31
N ALA A 74 -1.40 -14.89 21.51
CA ALA A 74 -2.49 -15.15 22.47
C ALA A 74 -2.07 -14.89 23.91
N ALA A 75 -0.80 -15.08 24.26
CA ALA A 75 -0.28 -14.86 25.61
C ALA A 75 -0.32 -13.37 26.00
N ASN A 76 -0.05 -12.49 25.03
CA ASN A 76 -0.07 -11.04 25.23
C ASN A 76 -1.37 -10.38 24.72
N GLY A 77 -2.31 -11.15 24.19
CA GLY A 77 -3.56 -10.63 23.63
C GLY A 77 -3.37 -9.79 22.36
N VAL A 78 -2.28 -10.01 21.64
CA VAL A 78 -1.92 -9.24 20.45
C VAL A 78 -2.51 -9.87 19.19
N ARG A 79 -3.11 -9.04 18.34
CA ARG A 79 -3.55 -9.40 16.99
C ARG A 79 -3.47 -8.17 16.10
N PHE A 80 -2.70 -8.24 15.04
CA PHE A 80 -2.64 -7.21 14.00
C PHE A 80 -2.27 -7.81 12.65
N VAL A 81 -2.52 -7.06 11.58
CA VAL A 81 -2.15 -7.41 10.21
C VAL A 81 -1.03 -6.48 9.76
N ALA A 82 0.13 -7.05 9.44
CA ALA A 82 1.22 -6.33 8.82
C ALA A 82 1.13 -6.48 7.29
N THR A 83 1.00 -5.37 6.58
CA THR A 83 0.97 -5.35 5.12
C THR A 83 2.25 -4.71 4.59
N GLU A 84 3.00 -5.45 3.81
CA GLU A 84 4.23 -5.00 3.17
C GLU A 84 3.97 -4.69 1.70
N LEU A 85 4.35 -3.49 1.28
CA LEU A 85 4.34 -3.03 -0.10
C LEU A 85 5.78 -2.89 -0.58
N ALA A 86 6.19 -3.73 -1.53
CA ALA A 86 7.52 -3.68 -2.13
C ALA A 86 7.46 -3.09 -3.55
N LEU A 87 8.26 -2.07 -3.80
CA LEU A 87 8.37 -1.38 -5.09
C LEU A 87 9.82 -1.34 -5.58
N VAL A 88 10.01 -1.47 -6.89
CA VAL A 88 11.33 -1.36 -7.52
C VAL A 88 11.29 -0.27 -8.60
N PHE A 89 12.09 0.76 -8.39
CA PHE A 89 12.24 1.88 -9.33
C PHE A 89 13.48 1.67 -10.19
N ALA A 90 13.26 1.42 -11.48
CA ALA A 90 14.35 1.17 -12.41
C ALA A 90 15.23 2.41 -12.62
N ARG A 91 16.53 2.18 -12.75
CA ARG A 91 17.56 3.18 -13.03
C ARG A 91 17.71 4.22 -11.91
N MET A 92 18.88 4.25 -11.30
CA MET A 92 19.23 5.25 -10.31
C MET A 92 19.40 6.62 -10.97
N ASP A 93 18.78 7.64 -10.40
CA ASP A 93 18.98 9.05 -10.74
C ASP A 93 18.73 9.94 -9.52
N THR A 94 19.06 11.22 -9.65
CA THR A 94 18.95 12.18 -8.54
C THR A 94 17.51 12.41 -8.11
N ALA A 95 16.55 12.45 -9.04
CA ALA A 95 15.15 12.66 -8.71
C ALA A 95 14.59 11.50 -7.88
N LYS A 96 14.87 10.26 -8.27
CA LYS A 96 14.47 9.07 -7.50
C LYS A 96 15.17 9.00 -6.16
N ARG A 97 16.46 9.36 -6.07
CA ARG A 97 17.17 9.42 -4.78
C ARG A 97 16.47 10.37 -3.81
N VAL A 98 16.11 11.56 -4.24
CA VAL A 98 15.41 12.54 -3.41
C VAL A 98 14.04 12.01 -2.96
N GLU A 99 13.29 11.37 -3.85
CA GLU A 99 12.01 10.75 -3.48
C GLU A 99 12.19 9.57 -2.52
N MET A 100 13.21 8.74 -2.69
CA MET A 100 13.54 7.66 -1.74
C MET A 100 13.84 8.21 -0.34
N ASP A 101 14.56 9.32 -0.23
CA ASP A 101 14.82 9.99 1.05
C ASP A 101 13.52 10.49 1.71
N LYS A 102 12.60 11.05 0.92
CA LYS A 102 11.28 11.49 1.42
C LYS A 102 10.40 10.32 1.87
N LEU A 103 10.34 9.27 1.06
CA LEU A 103 9.56 8.06 1.40
C LEU A 103 10.09 7.37 2.66
N SER A 104 11.41 7.37 2.85
CA SER A 104 12.02 6.70 4.00
C SER A 104 11.82 7.42 5.34
N GLY A 105 11.56 8.73 5.31
CA GLY A 105 11.40 9.55 6.51
C GLY A 105 9.97 9.98 6.81
N GLY A 106 9.00 9.61 5.96
CA GLY A 106 7.62 10.10 6.06
C GLY A 106 6.65 9.12 6.73
N ASP A 107 5.61 9.69 7.31
CA ASP A 107 4.37 8.99 7.66
C ASP A 107 3.45 9.03 6.46
N LEU A 108 3.23 7.89 5.82
CA LEU A 108 2.65 7.80 4.49
C LEU A 108 1.26 7.16 4.50
N VAL A 109 0.56 7.35 3.41
CA VAL A 109 -0.61 6.58 2.99
C VAL A 109 -0.35 6.09 1.58
N ALA A 110 -0.76 4.88 1.27
CA ALA A 110 -0.59 4.31 -0.05
C ALA A 110 -1.88 3.65 -0.55
N ILE A 111 -2.15 3.81 -1.85
CA ILE A 111 -3.21 3.09 -2.53
C ILE A 111 -2.56 2.36 -3.70
N VAL A 112 -2.83 1.08 -3.83
CA VAL A 112 -2.28 0.25 -4.91
C VAL A 112 -3.39 -0.38 -5.73
N LYS A 113 -3.14 -0.54 -7.02
CA LYS A 113 -4.01 -1.27 -7.93
C LYS A 113 -3.40 -2.63 -8.22
N ASP A 114 -4.15 -3.67 -7.94
CA ASP A 114 -3.73 -5.03 -8.26
C ASP A 114 -3.94 -5.39 -9.74
N ALA A 115 -3.42 -6.53 -10.15
CA ALA A 115 -3.53 -7.03 -11.52
C ALA A 115 -4.97 -7.47 -11.90
N ASN A 116 -5.89 -7.53 -10.94
CA ASN A 116 -7.31 -7.84 -11.14
C ASN A 116 -8.19 -6.58 -11.21
N GLY A 117 -7.59 -5.39 -11.13
CA GLY A 117 -8.28 -4.10 -11.23
C GLY A 117 -8.88 -3.57 -9.93
N LYS A 118 -8.53 -4.17 -8.80
CA LYS A 118 -8.95 -3.72 -7.47
C LYS A 118 -7.95 -2.75 -6.88
N TYR A 119 -8.44 -1.81 -6.06
CA TYR A 119 -7.62 -0.83 -5.35
C TYR A 119 -7.61 -1.15 -3.87
N TRP A 120 -6.44 -1.08 -3.23
CA TRP A 120 -6.25 -1.42 -1.83
C TRP A 120 -5.60 -0.26 -1.08
N TYR A 121 -6.17 0.07 0.08
CA TYR A 121 -5.75 1.19 0.92
C TYR A 121 -4.82 0.71 2.04
N LEU A 122 -3.64 1.29 2.12
CA LEU A 122 -2.66 1.08 3.19
C LEU A 122 -2.54 2.37 4.01
N GLY A 123 -2.46 2.22 5.34
CA GLY A 123 -2.38 3.36 6.24
C GLY A 123 -3.74 3.75 6.83
N TYR A 124 -4.63 2.77 7.01
CA TYR A 124 -5.98 3.02 7.51
C TYR A 124 -5.99 3.42 9.00
N ASP A 125 -5.35 2.64 9.86
CA ASP A 125 -5.31 2.86 11.31
C ASP A 125 -4.07 3.68 11.71
N GLU A 126 -2.92 3.28 11.20
CA GLU A 126 -1.63 3.92 11.44
C GLU A 126 -0.97 4.30 10.12
N PRO A 127 -0.03 5.27 10.12
CA PRO A 127 0.68 5.62 8.90
C PRO A 127 1.54 4.47 8.39
N VAL A 128 1.67 4.40 7.08
CA VAL A 128 2.63 3.51 6.41
C VAL A 128 4.02 4.08 6.57
N THR A 129 4.97 3.24 6.95
CA THR A 129 6.38 3.64 7.12
C THR A 129 7.31 2.76 6.31
N ALA A 130 8.43 3.33 5.88
CA ALA A 130 9.48 2.55 5.21
C ALA A 130 10.24 1.69 6.23
N THR A 131 10.33 0.41 5.98
CA THR A 131 11.04 -0.56 6.84
C THR A 131 12.32 -1.07 6.21
N ALA A 132 12.47 -0.98 4.91
CA ALA A 132 13.70 -1.32 4.18
C ALA A 132 13.79 -0.53 2.89
N GLY A 133 15.02 -0.26 2.47
CA GLY A 133 15.30 0.39 1.20
C GLY A 133 16.73 0.09 0.76
N THR A 134 16.91 -0.10 -0.54
CA THR A 134 18.23 -0.34 -1.14
C THR A 134 18.37 0.44 -2.44
N GLY A 135 19.60 0.89 -2.73
CA GLY A 135 19.99 1.40 -4.04
C GLY A 135 21.18 0.57 -4.53
N GLN A 136 21.12 0.08 -5.76
CA GLN A 136 22.16 -0.77 -6.31
C GLN A 136 22.45 -0.45 -7.79
N THR A 137 23.72 -0.49 -8.14
CA THR A 137 24.16 -0.28 -9.54
C THR A 137 24.25 -1.58 -10.32
N GLY A 138 24.33 -2.73 -9.62
CA GLY A 138 24.77 -3.98 -10.21
C GLY A 138 26.29 -3.98 -10.52
N THR A 139 26.79 -5.12 -10.97
CA THR A 139 28.21 -5.31 -11.36
C THR A 139 28.34 -5.65 -12.83
N ALA A 140 27.55 -6.60 -13.33
CA ALA A 140 27.52 -6.97 -14.73
C ALA A 140 26.46 -6.17 -15.52
N ASN A 141 26.61 -6.12 -16.85
CA ASN A 141 25.65 -5.42 -17.72
C ASN A 141 24.24 -5.98 -17.68
N THR A 142 24.07 -7.21 -17.19
CA THR A 142 22.77 -7.89 -17.01
C THR A 142 22.15 -7.62 -15.65
N ASP A 143 22.90 -7.01 -14.70
CA ASP A 143 22.42 -6.75 -13.35
C ASP A 143 21.45 -5.55 -13.33
N GLY A 144 20.60 -5.53 -12.31
CA GLY A 144 19.70 -4.41 -12.11
C GLY A 144 20.39 -3.18 -11.53
N ASN A 145 20.14 -2.02 -12.12
CA ASN A 145 20.44 -0.71 -11.55
C ASN A 145 19.11 -0.10 -11.12
N ASN A 146 18.87 -0.01 -9.82
CA ASN A 146 17.55 0.36 -9.31
C ASN A 146 17.58 0.83 -7.84
N TYR A 147 16.49 1.48 -7.43
CA TYR A 147 16.10 1.63 -6.04
C TYR A 147 14.98 0.66 -5.69
N GLN A 148 15.03 0.08 -4.50
CA GLN A 148 13.96 -0.74 -3.95
C GLN A 148 13.53 -0.16 -2.61
N ILE A 149 12.24 -0.20 -2.34
CA ILE A 149 11.69 0.21 -1.06
C ILE A 149 10.62 -0.78 -0.60
N THR A 150 10.60 -1.04 0.69
CA THR A 150 9.52 -1.77 1.36
C THR A 150 8.84 -0.84 2.34
N LEU A 151 7.56 -0.65 2.15
CA LEU A 151 6.69 0.12 3.03
C LEU A 151 5.81 -0.85 3.82
N THR A 152 5.66 -0.61 5.10
CA THR A 152 4.86 -1.47 5.99
C THR A 152 3.73 -0.68 6.63
N ASP A 153 2.55 -1.27 6.60
CA ASP A 153 1.34 -0.84 7.29
C ASP A 153 1.00 -1.87 8.38
N ASN A 154 0.80 -1.41 9.61
CA ASN A 154 0.28 -2.23 10.69
C ASN A 154 -1.15 -1.78 11.01
N SER A 155 -2.09 -2.65 10.79
CA SER A 155 -3.53 -2.36 10.97
C SER A 155 -4.22 -3.48 11.74
N ASP A 156 -5.37 -3.18 12.30
CA ASP A 156 -6.22 -4.19 12.96
C ASP A 156 -6.87 -5.13 11.95
N THR A 157 -7.01 -4.69 10.70
CA THR A 157 -7.67 -5.42 9.62
C THR A 157 -6.78 -5.53 8.38
N TYR A 158 -7.14 -6.44 7.48
CA TYR A 158 -6.57 -6.46 6.14
C TYR A 158 -6.91 -5.16 5.38
N PRO A 159 -6.11 -4.75 4.39
CA PRO A 159 -6.36 -3.54 3.60
C PRO A 159 -7.78 -3.48 3.05
N HIS A 160 -8.43 -2.33 3.19
CA HIS A 160 -9.74 -2.09 2.62
C HIS A 160 -9.68 -1.84 1.12
N GLU A 161 -10.69 -2.33 0.39
CA GLU A 161 -10.87 -1.97 -1.03
C GLU A 161 -11.28 -0.50 -1.13
N VAL A 162 -10.79 0.18 -2.16
CA VAL A 162 -11.15 1.57 -2.49
C VAL A 162 -11.93 1.59 -3.80
N SER A 163 -13.02 2.34 -3.86
CA SER A 163 -13.74 2.54 -5.13
C SER A 163 -12.91 3.39 -6.10
N ALA A 164 -13.09 3.17 -7.40
CA ALA A 164 -12.39 3.95 -8.42
C ALA A 164 -12.73 5.45 -8.35
N GLU A 165 -13.97 5.79 -7.99
CA GLU A 165 -14.43 7.16 -7.79
C GLU A 165 -13.72 7.83 -6.63
N ALA A 166 -13.59 7.14 -5.49
CA ALA A 166 -12.90 7.68 -4.31
C ALA A 166 -11.42 7.96 -4.60
N LEU A 167 -10.77 7.13 -5.41
CA LEU A 167 -9.39 7.35 -5.83
C LEU A 167 -9.30 8.57 -6.77
N ALA A 168 -10.19 8.70 -7.74
CA ALA A 168 -10.15 9.79 -8.74
C ALA A 168 -10.20 11.19 -8.09
N ASP A 169 -10.85 11.33 -6.94
CA ASP A 169 -10.98 12.61 -6.24
C ASP A 169 -9.67 13.08 -5.59
N ILE A 170 -8.76 12.17 -5.28
CA ILE A 170 -7.56 12.42 -4.45
C ILE A 170 -6.23 12.24 -5.18
N VAL A 171 -6.24 11.88 -6.45
CA VAL A 171 -5.04 11.73 -7.30
C VAL A 171 -5.01 12.79 -8.39
N ASP A 172 -3.81 13.09 -8.90
CA ASP A 172 -3.60 13.96 -10.06
C ASP A 172 -3.67 13.19 -11.37
#